data_a8f5ba1af2ffb304152e27b962b410ba
#
_entry.id   a8f5ba1af2ffb304152e27b962b410ba
#
_cell.length_a   1.000
_cell.length_b   1.000
_cell.length_c   1.000
_cell.angle_alpha   90.00
_cell.angle_beta   90.00
_cell.angle_gamma   90.00
#
_symmetry.space_group_name_H-M   'P 1'
#
loop_
_entity.id
_entity.type
_entity.pdbx_description
1 polymer ?
#
loop_
_entity_poly.entity_id
_entity_poly.type
_entity_poly.pdbx_seq_one_letter_code
_entity_poly.pdbx_strand_id
1 'polypeptide(L)'
;MGRPCKELQLSRSCLRNLEELSAEAKSLGTCDVVLRIRGLIMVSHQHTYREVAACLGVTSGTVSNWVGTFEREGYEGLLTKPRSGRPAELAEEELLLLEDLVDAGALACGFPNDLWDARRVASVIRSHFGVSYHPHHVAKLLRARGFSVQKPQRMLALADAAAHYRWETKVKPQIGRHARRRAAAIFFEDEMTLATQSTVQRTWARVGQPPQCRTFGRYKGVKAFGAVSGRGGFRYRVQLDYFSQETFRAFLMAFRASTDGYLIFILDGAPYHKGEAIIDFVEDPRNEMGLYYLPGYSPELNPQEHVWKVFRKQHTHNRCFTSTAETLEAARSGFRSLQRSSALQGIYAECQQYFA
;
A
#
# COMPACT_ATOMS: atom_id res chain seq x y z
N MET A 1 12.93 -22.52 63.04
CA MET A 1 12.23 -21.22 63.23
C MET A 1 12.37 -20.39 61.93
N GLY A 2 11.26 -20.09 61.29
CA GLY A 2 11.27 -19.25 60.07
C GLY A 2 11.64 -17.80 60.43
N ARG A 3 12.38 -17.10 59.54
CA ARG A 3 12.63 -15.67 59.68
C ARG A 3 11.30 -14.94 59.88
N PRO A 4 11.20 -14.02 60.88
CA PRO A 4 9.98 -13.23 61.07
C PRO A 4 9.66 -12.46 59.75
N CYS A 5 8.38 -12.44 59.39
CA CYS A 5 7.93 -11.61 58.28
C CYS A 5 8.27 -10.14 58.55
N LYS A 6 8.88 -9.47 57.61
CA LYS A 6 9.07 -8.03 57.68
C LYS A 6 7.69 -7.37 57.60
N GLU A 7 7.31 -6.62 58.62
CA GLU A 7 6.06 -5.87 58.61
C GLU A 7 6.13 -4.74 57.58
N LEU A 8 5.26 -4.78 56.60
CA LEU A 8 5.13 -3.70 55.61
C LEU A 8 4.04 -2.74 56.11
N GLN A 9 4.44 -1.59 56.65
CA GLN A 9 3.50 -0.53 57.04
C GLN A 9 3.30 0.44 55.91
N LEU A 10 2.09 0.49 55.33
CA LEU A 10 1.72 1.43 54.26
C LEU A 10 0.81 2.52 54.82
N SER A 11 1.09 3.77 54.46
CA SER A 11 0.20 4.89 54.76
C SER A 11 -1.12 4.78 53.98
N ARG A 12 -2.19 5.44 54.44
CA ARG A 12 -3.48 5.47 53.74
C ARG A 12 -3.35 6.04 52.32
N SER A 13 -2.47 7.02 52.10
CA SER A 13 -2.18 7.57 50.78
C SER A 13 -1.49 6.55 49.87
N CYS A 14 -0.54 5.78 50.39
CA CYS A 14 0.15 4.71 49.66
C CYS A 14 -0.81 3.60 49.25
N LEU A 15 -1.73 3.19 50.11
CA LEU A 15 -2.76 2.19 49.77
C LEU A 15 -3.67 2.67 48.64
N ARG A 16 -4.13 3.93 48.69
CA ARG A 16 -4.94 4.51 47.62
C ARG A 16 -4.20 4.50 46.27
N ASN A 17 -2.94 4.92 46.25
CA ASN A 17 -2.14 4.92 45.02
C ASN A 17 -1.92 3.50 44.49
N LEU A 18 -1.76 2.50 45.33
CA LEU A 18 -1.68 1.09 44.90
C LEU A 18 -3.00 0.58 44.31
N GLU A 19 -4.14 0.98 44.88
CA GLU A 19 -5.46 0.63 44.35
C GLU A 19 -5.70 1.28 42.96
N GLU A 20 -5.34 2.55 42.80
CA GLU A 20 -5.40 3.28 41.50
C GLU A 20 -4.52 2.59 40.47
N LEU A 21 -3.25 2.29 40.79
CA LEU A 21 -2.34 1.57 39.91
C LEU A 21 -2.86 0.17 39.57
N SER A 22 -3.51 -0.52 40.52
CA SER A 22 -4.14 -1.82 40.28
C SER A 22 -5.32 -1.72 39.29
N ALA A 23 -6.12 -0.65 39.37
CA ALA A 23 -7.22 -0.41 38.46
C ALA A 23 -6.72 -0.11 37.06
N GLU A 24 -5.69 0.72 36.91
CA GLU A 24 -5.03 1.02 35.65
C GLU A 24 -4.40 -0.25 35.04
N ALA A 25 -3.63 -1.01 35.82
CA ALA A 25 -3.02 -2.27 35.39
C ALA A 25 -4.07 -3.29 34.89
N LYS A 26 -5.26 -3.31 35.53
CA LYS A 26 -6.39 -4.12 35.06
C LYS A 26 -6.90 -3.67 33.69
N SER A 27 -7.05 -2.37 33.48
CA SER A 27 -7.52 -1.82 32.22
C SER A 27 -6.55 -2.12 31.07
N LEU A 28 -5.26 -2.16 31.36
CA LEU A 28 -4.18 -2.47 30.43
C LEU A 28 -3.91 -3.99 30.26
N GLY A 29 -4.63 -4.84 31.00
CA GLY A 29 -4.49 -6.30 30.92
C GLY A 29 -3.18 -6.83 31.53
N THR A 30 -2.46 -6.05 32.36
CA THR A 30 -1.19 -6.44 33.00
C THR A 30 -1.43 -7.20 34.30
N CYS A 31 -1.88 -8.46 34.16
CA CYS A 31 -2.24 -9.30 35.33
C CYS A 31 -1.13 -9.45 36.37
N ASP A 32 0.13 -9.49 35.94
CA ASP A 32 1.29 -9.63 36.79
C ASP A 32 1.43 -8.47 37.82
N VAL A 33 1.18 -7.22 37.32
CA VAL A 33 1.24 -6.02 38.16
C VAL A 33 0.11 -6.05 39.18
N VAL A 34 -1.08 -6.44 38.76
CA VAL A 34 -2.25 -6.58 39.68
C VAL A 34 -1.97 -7.58 40.77
N LEU A 35 -1.33 -8.74 40.47
CA LEU A 35 -0.97 -9.75 41.47
C LEU A 35 0.05 -9.21 42.47
N ARG A 36 1.09 -8.50 42.01
CA ARG A 36 2.10 -7.88 42.88
C ARG A 36 1.47 -6.88 43.81
N ILE A 37 0.62 -5.98 43.32
CA ILE A 37 -0.06 -4.98 44.14
C ILE A 37 -0.97 -5.64 45.19
N ARG A 38 -1.77 -6.65 44.81
CA ARG A 38 -2.61 -7.38 45.73
C ARG A 38 -1.80 -8.05 46.85
N GLY A 39 -0.65 -8.64 46.48
CA GLY A 39 0.26 -9.24 47.44
C GLY A 39 0.77 -8.23 48.49
N LEU A 40 1.15 -7.03 48.06
CA LEU A 40 1.60 -5.95 48.94
C LEU A 40 0.48 -5.46 49.86
N ILE A 41 -0.73 -5.28 49.36
CA ILE A 41 -1.89 -4.86 50.15
C ILE A 41 -2.21 -5.91 51.23
N MET A 42 -2.19 -7.20 50.87
CA MET A 42 -2.41 -8.28 51.85
C MET A 42 -1.33 -8.30 52.94
N VAL A 43 -0.05 -8.12 52.57
CA VAL A 43 1.05 -8.04 53.55
C VAL A 43 0.90 -6.82 54.46
N SER A 44 0.46 -5.67 53.96
CA SER A 44 0.21 -4.48 54.78
C SER A 44 -0.95 -4.65 55.78
N HIS A 45 -1.87 -5.59 55.48
CA HIS A 45 -2.95 -6.01 56.38
C HIS A 45 -2.53 -7.15 57.33
N GLN A 46 -1.22 -7.31 57.57
CA GLN A 46 -0.62 -8.26 58.50
C GLN A 46 -0.75 -9.75 58.13
N HIS A 47 -1.11 -10.06 56.85
CA HIS A 47 -1.02 -11.44 56.39
C HIS A 47 0.43 -11.86 56.21
N THR A 48 0.73 -13.08 56.62
CA THR A 48 2.06 -13.65 56.43
C THR A 48 2.37 -13.93 54.97
N TYR A 49 3.64 -13.90 54.57
CA TYR A 49 4.05 -14.22 53.19
C TYR A 49 3.56 -15.60 52.73
N ARG A 50 3.40 -16.54 53.68
CA ARG A 50 2.90 -17.89 53.41
C ARG A 50 1.40 -17.88 53.06
N GLU A 51 0.60 -17.11 53.78
CA GLU A 51 -0.84 -16.96 53.54
C GLU A 51 -1.10 -16.23 52.19
N VAL A 52 -0.36 -15.12 51.96
CA VAL A 52 -0.44 -14.37 50.69
C VAL A 52 -0.06 -15.26 49.50
N ALA A 53 1.03 -16.02 49.64
CA ALA A 53 1.49 -16.95 48.63
C ALA A 53 0.44 -18.03 48.31
N ALA A 54 -0.17 -18.61 49.33
CA ALA A 54 -1.25 -19.60 49.19
C ALA A 54 -2.49 -18.99 48.50
N CYS A 55 -2.87 -17.76 48.85
CA CYS A 55 -4.02 -17.06 48.29
C CYS A 55 -3.82 -16.69 46.79
N LEU A 56 -2.61 -16.25 46.45
CA LEU A 56 -2.30 -15.77 45.08
C LEU A 56 -1.69 -16.85 44.17
N GLY A 57 -1.49 -18.07 44.63
CA GLY A 57 -0.92 -19.17 43.85
C GLY A 57 0.55 -18.98 43.49
N VAL A 58 1.33 -18.31 44.34
CA VAL A 58 2.76 -18.05 44.16
C VAL A 58 3.60 -18.64 45.31
N THR A 59 4.92 -18.48 45.25
CA THR A 59 5.78 -18.89 46.40
C THR A 59 5.95 -17.75 47.41
N SER A 60 6.22 -18.09 48.68
CA SER A 60 6.52 -17.09 49.71
C SER A 60 7.77 -16.25 49.40
N GLY A 61 8.75 -16.84 48.68
CA GLY A 61 9.90 -16.12 48.13
C GLY A 61 9.52 -15.05 47.08
N THR A 62 8.53 -15.35 46.26
CA THR A 62 7.99 -14.38 45.30
C THR A 62 7.36 -13.18 46.00
N VAL A 63 6.57 -13.40 47.06
CA VAL A 63 5.96 -12.33 47.84
C VAL A 63 7.05 -11.49 48.54
N SER A 64 8.05 -12.15 49.13
CA SER A 64 9.20 -11.47 49.78
C SER A 64 9.95 -10.58 48.75
N ASN A 65 10.15 -11.07 47.52
CA ASN A 65 10.79 -10.28 46.46
C ASN A 65 9.95 -9.07 46.08
N TRP A 66 8.62 -9.20 45.99
CA TRP A 66 7.74 -8.06 45.69
C TRP A 66 7.83 -6.97 46.73
N VAL A 67 7.78 -7.36 48.02
CA VAL A 67 7.92 -6.43 49.14
C VAL A 67 9.29 -5.75 49.10
N GLY A 68 10.37 -6.52 48.96
CA GLY A 68 11.71 -5.96 48.92
C GLY A 68 11.97 -5.06 47.70
N THR A 69 11.34 -5.37 46.55
CA THR A 69 11.42 -4.51 45.36
C THR A 69 10.63 -3.22 45.55
N PHE A 70 9.45 -3.29 46.12
CA PHE A 70 8.66 -2.11 46.46
C PHE A 70 9.34 -1.19 47.47
N GLU A 71 9.99 -1.75 48.51
CA GLU A 71 10.76 -0.98 49.49
C GLU A 71 11.96 -0.23 48.87
N ARG A 72 12.60 -0.81 47.86
CA ARG A 72 13.75 -0.20 47.17
C ARG A 72 13.38 0.77 46.08
N GLU A 73 12.40 0.42 45.29
CA GLU A 73 12.10 1.06 43.99
C GLU A 73 10.68 1.69 43.97
N GLY A 74 9.92 1.56 45.05
CA GLY A 74 8.55 2.11 45.11
C GLY A 74 7.62 1.48 44.06
N TYR A 75 6.68 2.27 43.59
CA TYR A 75 5.68 1.84 42.59
C TYR A 75 6.28 1.37 41.28
N GLU A 76 7.38 1.97 40.81
CA GLU A 76 8.05 1.59 39.58
C GLU A 76 8.61 0.15 39.63
N GLY A 77 9.01 -0.31 40.82
CA GLY A 77 9.46 -1.69 41.00
C GLY A 77 8.36 -2.74 40.79
N LEU A 78 7.09 -2.33 40.86
CA LEU A 78 5.95 -3.22 40.60
C LEU A 78 5.63 -3.40 39.14
N LEU A 79 6.08 -2.48 38.29
CA LEU A 79 5.84 -2.56 36.84
C LEU A 79 6.64 -3.70 36.23
N THR A 80 6.10 -4.27 35.17
CA THR A 80 6.81 -5.34 34.44
C THR A 80 7.85 -4.70 33.53
N LYS A 81 9.13 -4.84 33.91
CA LYS A 81 10.25 -4.37 33.10
C LYS A 81 10.43 -5.27 31.86
N PRO A 82 10.76 -4.71 30.70
CA PRO A 82 11.14 -5.51 29.53
C PRO A 82 12.27 -6.47 29.91
N ARG A 83 12.13 -7.72 29.51
CA ARG A 83 13.22 -8.69 29.70
C ARG A 83 14.36 -8.37 28.76
N SER A 84 15.60 -8.37 29.22
CA SER A 84 16.79 -8.08 28.40
C SER A 84 16.99 -9.03 27.21
N GLY A 85 16.33 -10.21 27.23
CA GLY A 85 16.46 -11.20 26.20
C GLY A 85 17.88 -11.74 26.02
N ARG A 86 18.11 -12.49 24.94
CA ARG A 86 19.46 -12.91 24.53
C ARG A 86 20.17 -11.69 23.92
N PRO A 87 21.43 -11.40 24.30
CA PRO A 87 22.20 -10.34 23.65
C PRO A 87 22.25 -10.52 22.14
N ALA A 88 22.22 -9.41 21.41
CA ALA A 88 22.39 -9.42 19.97
C ALA A 88 23.80 -9.94 19.63
N GLU A 89 23.91 -10.79 18.62
CA GLU A 89 25.20 -11.33 18.14
C GLU A 89 25.86 -10.38 17.12
N LEU A 90 25.08 -9.49 16.48
CA LEU A 90 25.60 -8.43 15.61
C LEU A 90 25.68 -7.12 16.38
N ALA A 91 26.80 -6.41 16.23
CA ALA A 91 26.99 -5.06 16.73
C ALA A 91 26.20 -4.04 15.88
N GLU A 92 26.02 -2.82 16.38
CA GLU A 92 25.24 -1.80 15.66
C GLU A 92 25.92 -1.40 14.33
N GLU A 93 27.25 -1.33 14.30
CA GLU A 93 28.01 -1.05 13.09
C GLU A 93 27.83 -2.14 12.02
N GLU A 94 27.73 -3.42 12.45
CA GLU A 94 27.48 -4.54 11.55
C GLU A 94 26.04 -4.52 11.01
N LEU A 95 25.08 -4.05 11.81
CA LEU A 95 23.69 -3.88 11.39
C LEU A 95 23.56 -2.75 10.35
N LEU A 96 24.26 -1.63 10.52
CA LEU A 96 24.30 -0.56 9.53
C LEU A 96 24.92 -1.05 8.20
N LEU A 97 26.03 -1.79 8.28
CA LEU A 97 26.63 -2.37 7.07
C LEU A 97 25.69 -3.40 6.40
N LEU A 98 24.92 -4.15 7.18
CA LEU A 98 23.91 -5.05 6.63
C LEU A 98 22.81 -4.28 5.88
N GLU A 99 22.37 -3.12 6.41
CA GLU A 99 21.41 -2.25 5.73
C GLU A 99 21.95 -1.78 4.37
N ASP A 100 23.19 -1.29 4.34
CA ASP A 100 23.86 -0.87 3.10
C ASP A 100 23.95 -2.02 2.08
N LEU A 101 24.27 -3.23 2.53
CA LEU A 101 24.32 -4.42 1.66
C LEU A 101 22.93 -4.80 1.10
N VAL A 102 21.88 -4.65 1.91
CA VAL A 102 20.51 -4.92 1.45
C VAL A 102 20.04 -3.86 0.46
N ASP A 103 20.37 -2.60 0.71
CA ASP A 103 20.03 -1.46 -0.17
C ASP A 103 20.81 -1.49 -1.49
N ALA A 104 22.05 -1.99 -1.48
CA ALA A 104 22.85 -2.20 -2.68
C ALA A 104 22.26 -3.26 -3.64
N GLY A 105 21.35 -4.10 -3.16
CA GLY A 105 20.68 -5.13 -3.94
C GLY A 105 21.33 -6.51 -3.89
N ALA A 106 20.55 -7.54 -4.18
CA ALA A 106 21.02 -8.92 -4.11
C ALA A 106 22.06 -9.24 -5.22
N LEU A 107 21.96 -8.59 -6.38
CA LEU A 107 22.96 -8.69 -7.46
C LEU A 107 24.34 -8.25 -6.98
N ALA A 108 24.43 -7.14 -6.24
CA ALA A 108 25.68 -6.64 -5.69
C ALA A 108 26.32 -7.62 -4.69
N CYS A 109 25.50 -8.44 -4.03
CA CYS A 109 25.96 -9.50 -3.13
C CYS A 109 26.22 -10.85 -3.84
N GLY A 110 26.27 -10.87 -5.19
CA GLY A 110 26.64 -12.05 -5.99
C GLY A 110 25.49 -13.02 -6.28
N PHE A 111 24.23 -12.64 -6.04
CA PHE A 111 23.09 -13.46 -6.43
C PHE A 111 22.72 -13.24 -7.92
N PRO A 112 22.09 -14.24 -8.58
CA PRO A 112 21.80 -14.18 -10.02
C PRO A 112 20.65 -13.22 -10.40
N ASN A 113 19.92 -12.70 -9.44
CA ASN A 113 18.84 -11.71 -9.62
C ASN A 113 18.68 -10.85 -8.38
N ASP A 114 17.99 -9.73 -8.51
CA ASP A 114 17.82 -8.73 -7.45
C ASP A 114 16.63 -9.03 -6.52
N LEU A 115 16.44 -10.31 -6.19
CA LEU A 115 15.40 -10.75 -5.26
C LEU A 115 15.99 -10.99 -3.87
N TRP A 116 15.58 -10.20 -2.89
CA TRP A 116 15.84 -10.50 -1.51
C TRP A 116 14.79 -11.42 -0.91
N ASP A 117 15.25 -12.47 -0.26
CA ASP A 117 14.50 -13.26 0.71
C ASP A 117 15.31 -13.43 2.00
N ALA A 118 14.66 -13.83 3.07
CA ALA A 118 15.32 -13.97 4.37
C ALA A 118 16.44 -15.02 4.41
N ARG A 119 16.46 -15.99 3.49
CA ARG A 119 17.51 -17.01 3.39
C ARG A 119 18.77 -16.41 2.76
N ARG A 120 18.60 -15.61 1.71
CA ARG A 120 19.73 -14.90 1.07
C ARG A 120 20.37 -13.92 2.02
N VAL A 121 19.57 -13.11 2.73
CA VAL A 121 20.09 -12.21 3.75
C VAL A 121 20.79 -12.99 4.88
N ALA A 122 20.26 -14.12 5.32
CA ALA A 122 20.94 -14.99 6.30
C ALA A 122 22.29 -15.50 5.79
N SER A 123 22.41 -15.81 4.47
CA SER A 123 23.69 -16.23 3.90
C SER A 123 24.68 -15.08 3.81
N VAL A 124 24.23 -13.86 3.53
CA VAL A 124 25.07 -12.64 3.56
C VAL A 124 25.56 -12.38 4.98
N ILE A 125 24.69 -12.44 5.99
CA ILE A 125 25.08 -12.28 7.39
C ILE A 125 26.18 -13.30 7.77
N ARG A 126 25.99 -14.57 7.38
CA ARG A 126 26.98 -15.60 7.67
C ARG A 126 28.30 -15.38 6.96
N SER A 127 28.30 -14.95 5.71
CA SER A 127 29.53 -14.74 4.94
C SER A 127 30.32 -13.50 5.37
N HIS A 128 29.65 -12.43 5.77
CA HIS A 128 30.31 -11.15 6.13
C HIS A 128 30.64 -11.03 7.61
N PHE A 129 29.75 -11.55 8.49
CA PHE A 129 29.90 -11.36 9.94
C PHE A 129 30.13 -12.67 10.69
N GLY A 130 30.13 -13.84 10.02
CA GLY A 130 30.33 -15.14 10.67
C GLY A 130 29.16 -15.60 11.54
N VAL A 131 28.07 -14.83 11.64
CA VAL A 131 26.90 -15.10 12.50
C VAL A 131 25.86 -15.91 11.72
N SER A 132 25.32 -16.93 12.36
CA SER A 132 24.35 -17.84 11.72
C SER A 132 22.96 -17.63 12.31
N TYR A 133 22.09 -16.92 11.59
CA TYR A 133 20.71 -16.71 11.97
C TYR A 133 19.72 -17.56 11.19
N HIS A 134 18.66 -18.02 11.86
CA HIS A 134 17.53 -18.63 11.19
C HIS A 134 16.80 -17.56 10.35
N PRO A 135 16.31 -17.87 9.12
CA PRO A 135 15.63 -16.88 8.25
C PRO A 135 14.44 -16.16 8.90
N HIS A 136 13.73 -16.81 9.80
CA HIS A 136 12.65 -16.18 10.55
C HIS A 136 13.15 -15.05 11.48
N HIS A 137 14.32 -15.24 12.11
CA HIS A 137 14.96 -14.19 12.92
C HIS A 137 15.43 -13.03 12.04
N VAL A 138 16.03 -13.32 10.89
CA VAL A 138 16.43 -12.30 9.89
C VAL A 138 15.23 -11.46 9.45
N ALA A 139 14.08 -12.09 9.19
CA ALA A 139 12.87 -11.36 8.84
C ALA A 139 12.36 -10.44 9.96
N LYS A 140 12.55 -10.80 11.24
CA LYS A 140 12.25 -9.92 12.37
C LYS A 140 13.26 -8.77 12.47
N LEU A 141 14.53 -9.08 12.32
CA LEU A 141 15.63 -8.11 12.31
C LEU A 141 15.41 -7.03 11.26
N LEU A 142 15.17 -7.42 10.01
CA LEU A 142 14.91 -6.50 8.91
C LEU A 142 13.68 -5.60 9.18
N ARG A 143 12.60 -6.15 9.74
CA ARG A 143 11.43 -5.33 10.11
C ARG A 143 11.75 -4.32 11.21
N ALA A 144 12.53 -4.71 12.22
CA ALA A 144 12.97 -3.81 13.29
C ALA A 144 13.86 -2.67 12.75
N ARG A 145 14.53 -2.90 11.62
CA ARG A 145 15.38 -1.92 10.91
C ARG A 145 14.61 -1.16 9.80
N GLY A 146 13.27 -1.25 9.76
CA GLY A 146 12.43 -0.49 8.84
C GLY A 146 12.21 -1.12 7.46
N PHE A 147 12.76 -2.30 7.20
CA PHE A 147 12.53 -3.00 5.93
C PHE A 147 11.18 -3.73 5.91
N SER A 148 10.54 -3.74 4.78
CA SER A 148 9.32 -4.52 4.53
C SER A 148 9.35 -5.20 3.17
N VAL A 149 8.56 -6.26 3.01
CA VAL A 149 8.46 -6.96 1.72
C VAL A 149 7.66 -6.09 0.75
N GLN A 150 8.35 -5.53 -0.26
CA GLN A 150 7.76 -4.67 -1.27
C GLN A 150 7.68 -5.38 -2.62
N LYS A 151 6.68 -5.03 -3.43
CA LYS A 151 6.63 -5.42 -4.84
C LYS A 151 7.41 -4.39 -5.64
N PRO A 152 8.45 -4.77 -6.39
CA PRO A 152 9.19 -3.83 -7.23
C PRO A 152 8.26 -3.12 -8.20
N GLN A 153 8.41 -1.83 -8.32
CA GLN A 153 7.76 -1.04 -9.36
C GLN A 153 8.55 -1.19 -10.66
N ARG A 154 7.85 -1.44 -11.75
CA ARG A 154 8.47 -1.45 -13.07
C ARG A 154 8.70 0.00 -13.48
N MET A 155 9.94 0.42 -13.53
CA MET A 155 10.34 1.66 -14.19
C MET A 155 10.73 1.34 -15.62
N LEU A 156 10.17 2.08 -16.58
CA LEU A 156 10.56 1.93 -17.96
C LEU A 156 11.92 2.59 -18.14
N ALA A 157 12.94 1.78 -18.47
CA ALA A 157 14.32 2.24 -18.65
C ALA A 157 14.47 3.29 -19.79
N LEU A 158 13.44 3.41 -20.63
CA LEU A 158 13.36 4.38 -21.74
C LEU A 158 12.65 5.69 -21.34
N ALA A 159 12.26 5.87 -20.08
CA ALA A 159 11.68 7.13 -19.61
C ALA A 159 12.74 8.23 -19.67
N ASP A 160 12.48 9.27 -20.47
CA ASP A 160 13.38 10.42 -20.60
C ASP A 160 13.13 11.44 -19.47
N ALA A 161 14.02 11.46 -18.49
CA ALA A 161 13.95 12.40 -17.37
C ALA A 161 13.92 13.87 -17.82
N ALA A 162 14.59 14.22 -18.93
CA ALA A 162 14.58 15.56 -19.49
C ALA A 162 13.21 15.89 -20.12
N ALA A 163 12.57 14.91 -20.77
CA ALA A 163 11.21 15.07 -21.27
C ALA A 163 10.20 15.22 -20.14
N HIS A 164 10.37 14.46 -19.05
CA HIS A 164 9.55 14.56 -17.84
C HIS A 164 9.67 15.94 -17.18
N TYR A 165 10.91 16.42 -17.02
CA TYR A 165 11.17 17.76 -16.50
C TYR A 165 10.55 18.86 -17.38
N ARG A 166 10.70 18.75 -18.72
CA ARG A 166 10.08 19.69 -19.67
C ARG A 166 8.56 19.67 -19.59
N TRP A 167 7.96 18.49 -19.40
CA TRP A 167 6.52 18.34 -19.22
C TRP A 167 6.05 19.13 -17.98
N GLU A 168 6.62 18.86 -16.81
CA GLU A 168 6.22 19.52 -15.56
C GLU A 168 6.46 21.03 -15.55
N THR A 169 7.59 21.49 -16.11
CA THR A 169 8.01 22.90 -16.01
C THR A 169 7.51 23.78 -17.15
N LYS A 170 7.22 23.21 -18.31
CA LYS A 170 6.84 23.99 -19.50
C LYS A 170 5.48 23.62 -20.05
N VAL A 171 5.26 22.34 -20.39
CA VAL A 171 4.06 21.92 -21.14
C VAL A 171 2.83 21.95 -20.25
N LYS A 172 2.88 21.36 -19.09
CA LYS A 172 1.76 21.34 -18.11
C LYS A 172 1.27 22.74 -17.73
N PRO A 173 2.12 23.73 -17.37
CA PRO A 173 1.69 25.10 -17.15
C PRO A 173 1.11 25.77 -18.39
N GLN A 174 1.61 25.44 -19.59
CA GLN A 174 1.05 25.93 -20.86
C GLN A 174 -0.37 25.43 -21.07
N ILE A 175 -0.63 24.14 -20.85
CA ILE A 175 -1.96 23.54 -20.94
C ILE A 175 -2.91 24.23 -19.97
N GLY A 176 -2.50 24.46 -18.72
CA GLY A 176 -3.31 25.16 -17.72
C GLY A 176 -3.68 26.58 -18.14
N ARG A 177 -2.74 27.33 -18.73
CA ARG A 177 -3.02 28.67 -19.30
C ARG A 177 -3.95 28.61 -20.50
N HIS A 178 -3.76 27.63 -21.39
CA HIS A 178 -4.63 27.44 -22.55
C HIS A 178 -6.06 27.10 -22.12
N ALA A 179 -6.20 26.18 -21.19
CA ALA A 179 -7.49 25.77 -20.66
C ALA A 179 -8.25 26.95 -20.01
N ARG A 180 -7.57 27.78 -19.21
CA ARG A 180 -8.18 28.96 -18.61
C ARG A 180 -8.65 29.98 -19.64
N ARG A 181 -7.84 30.26 -20.69
CA ARG A 181 -8.21 31.23 -21.75
C ARG A 181 -9.42 30.79 -22.57
N ARG A 182 -9.59 29.49 -22.78
CA ARG A 182 -10.68 28.92 -23.59
C ARG A 182 -11.86 28.41 -22.75
N ALA A 183 -11.80 28.51 -21.42
CA ALA A 183 -12.71 27.81 -20.49
C ALA A 183 -12.85 26.32 -20.84
N ALA A 184 -11.72 25.69 -21.24
CA ALA A 184 -11.67 24.33 -21.78
C ALA A 184 -11.88 23.26 -20.73
N ALA A 185 -12.55 22.20 -21.11
CA ALA A 185 -12.53 20.94 -20.35
C ALA A 185 -11.31 20.10 -20.73
N ILE A 186 -10.52 19.68 -19.72
CA ILE A 186 -9.34 18.86 -19.94
C ILE A 186 -9.70 17.40 -19.67
N PHE A 187 -9.35 16.54 -20.62
CA PHE A 187 -9.54 15.09 -20.54
C PHE A 187 -8.19 14.38 -20.69
N PHE A 188 -7.94 13.43 -19.82
CA PHE A 188 -6.84 12.47 -19.97
C PHE A 188 -7.40 11.25 -20.69
N GLU A 189 -6.80 10.94 -21.82
CA GLU A 189 -7.25 9.86 -22.70
C GLU A 189 -6.23 8.71 -22.71
N ASP A 190 -6.73 7.49 -22.88
CA ASP A 190 -5.92 6.28 -23.00
C ASP A 190 -6.74 5.12 -23.56
N GLU A 191 -6.06 4.07 -24.01
CA GLU A 191 -6.67 2.88 -24.57
C GLU A 191 -6.49 1.65 -23.70
N MET A 192 -7.49 0.81 -23.73
CA MET A 192 -7.45 -0.49 -23.08
C MET A 192 -7.90 -1.61 -24.00
N THR A 193 -7.14 -2.70 -24.02
CA THR A 193 -7.61 -3.97 -24.58
C THR A 193 -8.11 -4.88 -23.46
N LEU A 194 -9.37 -5.28 -23.56
CA LEU A 194 -9.96 -6.31 -22.71
C LEU A 194 -9.87 -7.64 -23.42
N ALA A 195 -8.94 -8.48 -23.02
CA ALA A 195 -8.84 -9.84 -23.51
C ALA A 195 -10.01 -10.71 -23.00
N THR A 196 -10.43 -11.70 -23.79
CA THR A 196 -11.36 -12.74 -23.30
C THR A 196 -10.79 -13.50 -22.10
N GLN A 197 -9.47 -13.60 -22.02
CA GLN A 197 -8.74 -14.12 -20.88
C GLN A 197 -8.25 -12.99 -20.00
N SER A 198 -8.88 -12.81 -18.84
CA SER A 198 -8.53 -11.76 -17.90
C SER A 198 -7.25 -12.04 -17.12
N THR A 199 -6.71 -11.00 -16.51
CA THR A 199 -5.62 -11.09 -15.55
C THR A 199 -6.07 -11.74 -14.26
N VAL A 200 -5.21 -12.57 -13.67
CA VAL A 200 -5.46 -13.28 -12.40
C VAL A 200 -4.94 -12.45 -11.24
N GLN A 201 -5.75 -12.31 -10.19
CA GLN A 201 -5.41 -11.62 -8.95
C GLN A 201 -5.62 -12.54 -7.75
N ARG A 202 -4.90 -12.27 -6.66
CA ARG A 202 -5.05 -13.00 -5.41
C ARG A 202 -6.47 -12.83 -4.87
N THR A 203 -7.06 -13.94 -4.44
CA THR A 203 -8.39 -13.96 -3.81
C THR A 203 -8.42 -14.96 -2.66
N TRP A 204 -9.44 -14.89 -1.82
CA TRP A 204 -9.63 -15.84 -0.75
C TRP A 204 -10.06 -17.20 -1.28
N ALA A 205 -9.43 -18.26 -0.77
CA ALA A 205 -9.77 -19.64 -1.04
C ALA A 205 -9.35 -20.51 0.15
N ARG A 206 -9.81 -21.76 0.17
CA ARG A 206 -9.36 -22.71 1.21
C ARG A 206 -7.87 -23.01 1.06
N VAL A 207 -7.19 -23.18 2.17
CA VAL A 207 -5.76 -23.54 2.18
C VAL A 207 -5.52 -24.80 1.34
N GLY A 208 -4.55 -24.73 0.42
CA GLY A 208 -4.22 -25.84 -0.48
C GLY A 208 -5.18 -26.03 -1.67
N GLN A 209 -6.23 -25.21 -1.82
CA GLN A 209 -7.22 -25.31 -2.89
C GLN A 209 -7.33 -23.97 -3.66
N PRO A 210 -6.33 -23.59 -4.47
CA PRO A 210 -6.40 -22.36 -5.24
C PRO A 210 -7.53 -22.43 -6.26
N PRO A 211 -8.32 -21.33 -6.43
CA PRO A 211 -9.38 -21.28 -7.42
C PRO A 211 -8.80 -21.37 -8.83
N GLN A 212 -9.52 -22.04 -9.72
CA GLN A 212 -9.12 -22.21 -11.11
C GLN A 212 -9.90 -21.25 -12.00
N CYS A 213 -9.20 -20.44 -12.82
CA CYS A 213 -9.78 -19.71 -13.93
C CYS A 213 -9.66 -20.55 -15.20
N ARG A 214 -10.78 -21.02 -15.74
CA ARG A 214 -10.79 -21.74 -17.02
C ARG A 214 -10.54 -20.77 -18.17
N THR A 215 -9.58 -21.09 -19.05
CA THR A 215 -9.25 -20.26 -20.22
C THR A 215 -9.55 -21.01 -21.50
N PHE A 216 -9.99 -20.28 -22.54
CA PHE A 216 -10.35 -20.87 -23.83
C PHE A 216 -9.22 -20.76 -24.89
N GLY A 217 -8.03 -20.33 -24.49
CA GLY A 217 -6.83 -20.29 -25.36
C GLY A 217 -6.87 -19.31 -26.53
N ARG A 218 -7.90 -18.44 -26.64
CA ARG A 218 -8.04 -17.47 -27.74
C ARG A 218 -7.87 -16.05 -27.20
N TYR A 219 -6.94 -15.30 -27.79
CA TYR A 219 -6.61 -13.91 -27.39
C TYR A 219 -7.36 -12.87 -28.24
N LYS A 220 -8.64 -13.06 -28.50
CA LYS A 220 -9.45 -11.98 -29.07
C LYS A 220 -9.83 -11.01 -27.96
N GLY A 221 -9.70 -9.73 -28.22
CA GLY A 221 -9.98 -8.69 -27.22
C GLY A 221 -10.92 -7.62 -27.76
N VAL A 222 -11.65 -7.02 -26.83
CA VAL A 222 -12.46 -5.82 -27.09
C VAL A 222 -11.56 -4.61 -26.83
N LYS A 223 -11.66 -3.61 -27.67
CA LYS A 223 -10.91 -2.36 -27.58
C LYS A 223 -11.77 -1.28 -26.94
N ALA A 224 -11.18 -0.47 -26.06
CA ALA A 224 -11.87 0.65 -25.44
C ALA A 224 -10.97 1.89 -25.46
N PHE A 225 -11.50 2.98 -25.97
CA PHE A 225 -11.02 4.33 -25.71
C PHE A 225 -11.67 4.84 -24.44
N GLY A 226 -10.94 5.52 -23.58
CA GLY A 226 -11.47 6.15 -22.39
C GLY A 226 -10.86 7.50 -22.13
N ALA A 227 -11.68 8.42 -21.66
CA ALA A 227 -11.22 9.75 -21.29
C ALA A 227 -11.82 10.19 -19.95
N VAL A 228 -10.98 10.62 -19.03
CA VAL A 228 -11.35 11.07 -17.68
C VAL A 228 -11.03 12.53 -17.48
N SER A 229 -11.92 13.24 -16.79
CA SER A 229 -11.78 14.65 -16.48
C SER A 229 -12.29 14.94 -15.06
N GLY A 230 -11.68 15.89 -14.38
CA GLY A 230 -12.14 16.36 -13.08
C GLY A 230 -13.52 17.02 -13.10
N ARG A 231 -13.91 17.62 -14.22
CA ARG A 231 -15.21 18.31 -14.41
C ARG A 231 -16.16 17.56 -15.34
N GLY A 232 -15.61 16.91 -16.37
CA GLY A 232 -16.37 16.22 -17.43
C GLY A 232 -16.69 14.76 -17.12
N GLY A 233 -16.21 14.22 -16.00
CA GLY A 233 -16.42 12.82 -15.62
C GLY A 233 -15.62 11.84 -16.49
N PHE A 234 -16.09 10.60 -16.55
CA PHE A 234 -15.49 9.54 -17.35
C PHE A 234 -16.36 9.24 -18.58
N ARG A 235 -15.75 9.20 -19.74
CA ARG A 235 -16.39 8.84 -21.02
C ARG A 235 -15.60 7.73 -21.70
N TYR A 236 -16.27 6.91 -22.49
CA TYR A 236 -15.65 5.77 -23.14
C TYR A 236 -16.34 5.42 -24.47
N ARG A 237 -15.60 4.73 -25.34
CA ARG A 237 -16.10 4.06 -26.53
C ARG A 237 -15.54 2.64 -26.58
N VAL A 238 -16.39 1.65 -26.79
CA VAL A 238 -16.01 0.23 -26.88
C VAL A 238 -16.23 -0.25 -28.30
N GLN A 239 -15.25 -0.96 -28.85
CA GLN A 239 -15.26 -1.44 -30.24
C GLN A 239 -14.57 -2.80 -30.37
N LEU A 240 -14.77 -3.46 -31.50
CA LEU A 240 -14.10 -4.71 -31.88
C LEU A 240 -12.91 -4.47 -32.81
N ASP A 241 -12.92 -3.35 -33.52
CA ASP A 241 -11.88 -2.95 -34.45
C ASP A 241 -10.58 -2.59 -33.73
N TYR A 242 -9.47 -2.69 -34.41
CA TYR A 242 -8.17 -2.29 -33.91
C TYR A 242 -8.11 -0.78 -33.66
N PHE A 243 -7.19 -0.34 -32.83
CA PHE A 243 -6.86 1.06 -32.69
C PHE A 243 -6.19 1.56 -33.98
N SER A 244 -6.74 2.58 -34.55
CA SER A 244 -6.27 3.22 -35.78
C SER A 244 -6.63 4.70 -35.81
N GLN A 245 -6.11 5.47 -36.77
CA GLN A 245 -6.49 6.88 -36.96
C GLN A 245 -8.00 7.04 -37.16
N GLU A 246 -8.62 6.16 -37.94
CA GLU A 246 -10.04 6.19 -38.23
C GLU A 246 -10.88 5.94 -36.97
N THR A 247 -10.50 4.94 -36.16
CA THR A 247 -11.24 4.62 -34.94
C THR A 247 -11.05 5.68 -33.87
N PHE A 248 -9.86 6.27 -33.75
CA PHE A 248 -9.59 7.38 -32.86
C PHE A 248 -10.31 8.66 -33.31
N ARG A 249 -10.28 9.00 -34.59
CA ARG A 249 -11.06 10.11 -35.15
C ARG A 249 -12.56 9.94 -34.86
N ALA A 250 -13.10 8.74 -35.05
CA ALA A 250 -14.49 8.45 -34.75
C ALA A 250 -14.82 8.58 -33.24
N PHE A 251 -13.84 8.31 -32.36
CA PHE A 251 -13.96 8.60 -30.91
C PHE A 251 -14.02 10.10 -30.65
N LEU A 252 -13.10 10.90 -31.22
CA LEU A 252 -13.09 12.35 -31.07
C LEU A 252 -14.35 13.01 -31.63
N MET A 253 -14.85 12.56 -32.80
CA MET A 253 -16.11 13.05 -33.39
C MET A 253 -17.31 12.80 -32.45
N ALA A 254 -17.43 11.56 -31.95
CA ALA A 254 -18.51 11.21 -31.00
C ALA A 254 -18.40 12.02 -29.71
N PHE A 255 -17.18 12.28 -29.25
CA PHE A 255 -16.91 13.09 -28.08
C PHE A 255 -17.33 14.54 -28.30
N ARG A 256 -16.93 15.15 -29.43
CA ARG A 256 -17.33 16.49 -29.85
C ARG A 256 -18.85 16.67 -29.93
N ALA A 257 -19.52 15.69 -30.56
CA ALA A 257 -20.98 15.73 -30.72
C ALA A 257 -21.76 15.69 -29.37
N SER A 258 -21.12 15.26 -28.29
CA SER A 258 -21.74 15.09 -26.97
C SER A 258 -21.24 16.08 -25.91
N THR A 259 -20.40 17.03 -26.28
CA THR A 259 -19.76 17.95 -25.30
C THR A 259 -19.61 19.34 -25.91
N ASP A 260 -20.09 20.36 -25.23
CA ASP A 260 -19.96 21.75 -25.61
C ASP A 260 -18.65 22.37 -25.11
N GLY A 261 -18.25 23.49 -25.74
CA GLY A 261 -17.05 24.26 -25.37
C GLY A 261 -15.75 23.66 -25.88
N TYR A 262 -14.64 24.28 -25.53
CA TYR A 262 -13.31 23.86 -25.98
C TYR A 262 -12.82 22.64 -25.22
N LEU A 263 -12.29 21.65 -25.93
CA LEU A 263 -11.81 20.39 -25.37
C LEU A 263 -10.29 20.29 -25.48
N ILE A 264 -9.63 19.92 -24.42
CA ILE A 264 -8.21 19.60 -24.43
C ILE A 264 -8.06 18.12 -24.06
N PHE A 265 -7.43 17.36 -24.94
CA PHE A 265 -7.05 15.97 -24.65
C PHE A 265 -5.55 15.87 -24.36
N ILE A 266 -5.23 15.15 -23.29
CA ILE A 266 -3.89 14.76 -22.91
C ILE A 266 -3.81 13.25 -23.08
N LEU A 267 -2.91 12.78 -23.93
CA LEU A 267 -2.85 11.41 -24.39
C LEU A 267 -1.39 10.99 -24.63
N ASP A 268 -1.17 9.73 -24.85
CA ASP A 268 0.14 9.23 -25.19
C ASP A 268 0.57 9.62 -26.62
N GLY A 269 1.82 9.31 -26.96
CA GLY A 269 2.39 9.63 -28.27
C GLY A 269 2.21 8.54 -29.31
N ALA A 270 1.18 7.69 -29.26
CA ALA A 270 0.96 6.63 -30.25
C ALA A 270 0.89 7.17 -31.69
N PRO A 271 1.43 6.45 -32.68
CA PRO A 271 1.50 6.96 -34.07
C PRO A 271 0.14 7.34 -34.63
N TYR A 272 -0.92 6.61 -34.33
CA TYR A 272 -2.27 6.89 -34.85
C TYR A 272 -2.93 8.14 -34.23
N HIS A 273 -2.38 8.69 -33.14
CA HIS A 273 -2.79 9.97 -32.55
C HIS A 273 -2.22 11.18 -33.34
N LYS A 274 -1.19 10.96 -34.16
CA LYS A 274 -0.41 12.02 -34.84
C LYS A 274 -0.60 12.01 -36.35
N GLY A 275 -1.50 11.19 -36.83
CA GLY A 275 -1.74 11.10 -38.28
C GLY A 275 -2.44 12.34 -38.82
N GLU A 276 -2.23 12.61 -40.12
CA GLU A 276 -2.75 13.77 -40.84
C GLU A 276 -4.27 13.96 -40.63
N ALA A 277 -5.05 12.89 -40.76
CA ALA A 277 -6.51 12.93 -40.55
C ALA A 277 -6.94 13.34 -39.12
N ILE A 278 -6.08 13.17 -38.10
CA ILE A 278 -6.32 13.64 -36.74
C ILE A 278 -5.95 15.12 -36.63
N ILE A 279 -4.80 15.50 -37.21
CA ILE A 279 -4.32 16.88 -37.17
C ILE A 279 -5.35 17.78 -37.91
N ASP A 280 -5.77 17.43 -39.09
CA ASP A 280 -6.80 18.16 -39.85
C ASP A 280 -8.11 18.31 -39.09
N PHE A 281 -8.53 17.23 -38.39
CA PHE A 281 -9.75 17.26 -37.58
C PHE A 281 -9.63 18.19 -36.39
N VAL A 282 -8.48 18.20 -35.72
CA VAL A 282 -8.25 19.01 -34.49
C VAL A 282 -7.99 20.48 -34.85
N GLU A 283 -7.31 20.74 -35.98
CA GLU A 283 -7.02 22.11 -36.44
C GLU A 283 -8.24 22.81 -37.06
N ASP A 284 -9.28 22.06 -37.43
CA ASP A 284 -10.54 22.66 -37.88
C ASP A 284 -11.17 23.48 -36.75
N PRO A 285 -11.29 24.82 -36.86
CA PRO A 285 -11.79 25.68 -35.78
C PRO A 285 -13.18 25.29 -35.27
N ARG A 286 -13.99 24.61 -36.08
CA ARG A 286 -15.35 24.15 -35.75
C ARG A 286 -15.32 23.06 -34.68
N ASN A 287 -14.23 22.34 -34.56
CA ASN A 287 -14.11 21.24 -33.61
C ASN A 287 -13.70 21.72 -32.20
N GLU A 288 -13.16 22.91 -32.04
CA GLU A 288 -12.77 23.51 -30.75
C GLU A 288 -11.99 22.52 -29.87
N MET A 289 -10.93 21.95 -30.42
CA MET A 289 -10.12 20.92 -29.77
C MET A 289 -8.63 21.28 -29.75
N GLY A 290 -7.91 20.70 -28.77
CA GLY A 290 -6.45 20.70 -28.70
C GLY A 290 -5.94 19.39 -28.17
N LEU A 291 -4.86 18.87 -28.77
CA LEU A 291 -4.18 17.68 -28.30
C LEU A 291 -2.82 18.04 -27.67
N TYR A 292 -2.49 17.41 -26.58
CA TYR A 292 -1.20 17.48 -25.92
C TYR A 292 -0.72 16.06 -25.61
N TYR A 293 0.55 15.82 -25.89
CA TYR A 293 1.14 14.48 -25.75
C TYR A 293 1.99 14.38 -24.50
N LEU A 294 1.72 13.36 -23.71
CA LEU A 294 2.55 12.99 -22.56
C LEU A 294 3.97 12.63 -22.98
N PRO A 295 4.97 12.78 -22.13
CA PRO A 295 6.29 12.21 -22.36
C PRO A 295 6.19 10.71 -22.64
N GLY A 296 7.03 10.19 -23.52
CA GLY A 296 7.06 8.77 -23.81
C GLY A 296 7.31 7.95 -22.55
N TYR A 297 6.63 6.80 -22.46
CA TYR A 297 6.78 5.86 -21.35
C TYR A 297 6.49 6.43 -19.94
N SER A 298 5.52 7.32 -19.81
CA SER A 298 5.14 7.97 -18.54
C SER A 298 3.66 7.70 -18.18
N PRO A 299 3.25 6.43 -17.99
CA PRO A 299 1.87 6.07 -17.64
C PRO A 299 1.43 6.63 -16.30
N GLU A 300 2.37 6.92 -15.39
CA GLU A 300 2.10 7.53 -14.08
C GLU A 300 1.57 8.96 -14.18
N LEU A 301 1.79 9.63 -15.32
CA LEU A 301 1.25 10.97 -15.58
C LEU A 301 -0.19 10.95 -16.14
N ASN A 302 -0.73 9.74 -16.44
CA ASN A 302 -2.05 9.61 -17.02
C ASN A 302 -3.08 9.05 -16.01
N PRO A 303 -3.95 9.90 -15.40
CA PRO A 303 -4.99 9.43 -14.49
C PRO A 303 -5.97 8.41 -15.10
N GLN A 304 -6.09 8.34 -16.43
CA GLN A 304 -6.93 7.36 -17.11
C GLN A 304 -6.47 5.92 -16.83
N GLU A 305 -5.18 5.69 -16.60
CA GLU A 305 -4.64 4.40 -16.17
C GLU A 305 -5.22 3.93 -14.83
N HIS A 306 -5.51 4.87 -13.92
CA HIS A 306 -6.18 4.54 -12.67
C HIS A 306 -7.63 4.10 -12.87
N VAL A 307 -8.33 4.68 -13.84
CA VAL A 307 -9.68 4.23 -14.23
C VAL A 307 -9.64 2.77 -14.70
N TRP A 308 -8.65 2.41 -15.53
CA TRP A 308 -8.45 1.04 -15.99
C TRP A 308 -8.18 0.05 -14.87
N LYS A 309 -7.37 0.46 -13.87
CA LYS A 309 -7.11 -0.36 -12.67
C LYS A 309 -8.39 -0.62 -11.88
N VAL A 310 -9.20 0.42 -11.65
CA VAL A 310 -10.50 0.30 -10.96
C VAL A 310 -11.44 -0.60 -11.75
N PHE A 311 -11.56 -0.39 -13.07
CA PHE A 311 -12.39 -1.20 -13.93
C PHE A 311 -12.00 -2.68 -13.89
N ARG A 312 -10.71 -3.00 -14.07
CA ARG A 312 -10.22 -4.38 -14.02
C ARG A 312 -10.52 -5.03 -12.68
N LYS A 313 -10.31 -4.30 -11.59
CA LYS A 313 -10.58 -4.80 -10.23
C LYS A 313 -12.03 -5.16 -9.99
N GLN A 314 -12.96 -4.35 -10.50
CA GLN A 314 -14.40 -4.53 -10.25
C GLN A 314 -15.08 -5.49 -11.24
N HIS A 315 -14.59 -5.61 -12.47
CA HIS A 315 -15.36 -6.24 -13.54
C HIS A 315 -14.65 -7.38 -14.27
N THR A 316 -13.30 -7.43 -14.32
CA THR A 316 -12.61 -8.40 -15.18
C THR A 316 -11.60 -9.30 -14.49
N HIS A 317 -10.97 -8.92 -13.37
CA HIS A 317 -10.03 -9.82 -12.69
C HIS A 317 -10.69 -11.14 -12.29
N ASN A 318 -9.95 -12.24 -12.46
CA ASN A 318 -10.41 -13.61 -12.16
C ASN A 318 -11.66 -14.06 -12.93
N ARG A 319 -11.98 -13.40 -14.02
CA ARG A 319 -13.12 -13.74 -14.89
C ARG A 319 -12.61 -14.07 -16.29
N CYS A 320 -12.97 -15.23 -16.82
CA CYS A 320 -12.70 -15.63 -18.20
C CYS A 320 -14.01 -15.61 -18.96
N PHE A 321 -14.00 -14.96 -20.13
CA PHE A 321 -15.16 -14.82 -21.00
C PHE A 321 -15.14 -15.93 -22.06
N THR A 322 -16.32 -16.47 -22.36
CA THR A 322 -16.47 -17.56 -23.32
C THR A 322 -16.38 -17.06 -24.76
N SER A 323 -16.67 -15.77 -25.00
CA SER A 323 -16.69 -15.17 -26.31
C SER A 323 -16.34 -13.68 -26.28
N THR A 324 -15.99 -13.14 -27.45
CA THR A 324 -15.79 -11.70 -27.62
C THR A 324 -17.09 -10.92 -27.42
N ALA A 325 -18.24 -11.52 -27.75
CA ALA A 325 -19.55 -10.89 -27.51
C ALA A 325 -19.83 -10.74 -26.00
N GLU A 326 -19.54 -11.75 -25.21
CA GLU A 326 -19.66 -11.68 -23.74
C GLU A 326 -18.70 -10.63 -23.16
N THR A 327 -17.46 -10.56 -23.67
CA THR A 327 -16.48 -9.56 -23.25
C THR A 327 -16.97 -8.14 -23.57
N LEU A 328 -17.57 -7.95 -24.76
CA LEU A 328 -18.12 -6.67 -25.19
C LEU A 328 -19.27 -6.21 -24.28
N GLU A 329 -20.19 -7.12 -23.97
CA GLU A 329 -21.31 -6.79 -23.09
C GLU A 329 -20.82 -6.51 -21.65
N ALA A 330 -19.87 -7.30 -21.14
CA ALA A 330 -19.27 -7.06 -19.84
C ALA A 330 -18.52 -5.70 -19.79
N ALA A 331 -17.84 -5.32 -20.89
CA ALA A 331 -17.19 -4.02 -21.00
C ALA A 331 -18.22 -2.88 -20.95
N ARG A 332 -19.28 -2.97 -21.77
CA ARG A 332 -20.35 -1.95 -21.83
C ARG A 332 -21.09 -1.81 -20.49
N SER A 333 -21.47 -2.92 -19.89
CA SER A 333 -22.14 -2.94 -18.60
C SER A 333 -21.24 -2.39 -17.49
N GLY A 334 -19.99 -2.85 -17.45
CA GLY A 334 -19.01 -2.42 -16.46
C GLY A 334 -18.68 -0.95 -16.54
N PHE A 335 -18.47 -0.40 -17.74
CA PHE A 335 -18.21 1.04 -17.90
C PHE A 335 -19.42 1.90 -17.56
N ARG A 336 -20.63 1.48 -17.91
CA ARG A 336 -21.87 2.15 -17.47
C ARG A 336 -22.01 2.15 -15.95
N SER A 337 -21.70 1.03 -15.31
CA SER A 337 -21.67 0.93 -13.85
C SER A 337 -20.63 1.88 -13.24
N LEU A 338 -19.43 1.91 -13.82
CA LEU A 338 -18.32 2.73 -13.34
C LEU A 338 -18.62 4.23 -13.44
N GLN A 339 -19.27 4.69 -14.51
CA GLN A 339 -19.71 6.09 -14.68
C GLN A 339 -20.65 6.57 -13.57
N ARG A 340 -21.47 5.65 -13.02
CA ARG A 340 -22.47 5.95 -11.98
C ARG A 340 -21.92 5.74 -10.56
N SER A 341 -20.74 5.18 -10.44
CA SER A 341 -20.16 4.78 -9.16
C SER A 341 -19.33 5.90 -8.54
N SER A 342 -19.25 5.93 -7.22
CA SER A 342 -18.34 6.80 -6.48
C SER A 342 -16.87 6.36 -6.59
N ALA A 343 -16.57 5.22 -7.20
CA ALA A 343 -15.22 4.65 -7.27
C ALA A 343 -14.22 5.53 -8.03
N LEU A 344 -14.70 6.45 -8.89
CA LEU A 344 -13.86 7.38 -9.63
C LEU A 344 -13.66 8.75 -8.97
N GLN A 345 -14.29 9.02 -7.81
CA GLN A 345 -14.22 10.34 -7.16
C GLN A 345 -12.79 10.78 -6.84
N GLY A 346 -11.95 9.85 -6.36
CA GLY A 346 -10.53 10.14 -6.11
C GLY A 346 -9.78 10.52 -7.40
N ILE A 347 -10.09 9.86 -8.52
CA ILE A 347 -9.47 10.13 -9.82
C ILE A 347 -9.96 11.48 -10.38
N TYR A 348 -11.22 11.82 -10.19
CA TYR A 348 -11.74 13.14 -10.58
C TYR A 348 -11.06 14.26 -9.78
N ALA A 349 -10.83 14.07 -8.48
CA ALA A 349 -10.09 15.00 -7.63
C ALA A 349 -8.62 15.13 -8.10
N GLU A 350 -7.97 14.02 -8.43
CA GLU A 350 -6.62 14.00 -9.01
C GLU A 350 -6.56 14.83 -10.30
N CYS A 351 -7.48 14.62 -11.24
CA CYS A 351 -7.57 15.40 -12.47
C CYS A 351 -7.78 16.90 -12.22
N GLN A 352 -8.55 17.28 -11.18
CA GLN A 352 -8.76 18.68 -10.80
C GLN A 352 -7.48 19.30 -10.25
N GLN A 353 -6.75 18.58 -9.41
CA GLN A 353 -5.52 19.05 -8.79
C GLN A 353 -4.33 19.09 -9.75
N TYR A 354 -4.40 18.33 -10.86
CA TYR A 354 -3.30 18.20 -11.81
C TYR A 354 -2.84 19.55 -12.39
N PHE A 355 -3.75 20.54 -12.52
CA PHE A 355 -3.50 21.88 -13.05
C PHE A 355 -3.80 23.02 -12.05
N ALA A 356 -3.97 22.66 -10.76
CA ALA A 356 -4.22 23.61 -9.70
C ALA A 356 -3.01 24.49 -9.38
#